data_224d809c322d6a7dbd76ccecb02b4d5e
#
_entry.id   224d809c322d6a7dbd76ccecb02b4d5e
#
_cell.length_a   1.000
_cell.length_b   1.000
_cell.length_c   1.000
_cell.angle_alpha   90.00
_cell.angle_beta   90.00
_cell.angle_gamma   90.00
#
_symmetry.space_group_name_H-M   'P 1'
#
loop_
_entity.id
_entity.type
_entity.pdbx_description
1 polymer ?
#
loop_
_entity_poly.entity_id
_entity_poly.type
_entity_poly.pdbx_seq_one_letter_code
_entity_poly.pdbx_strand_id
1 'polypeptide(L)'
;MLEVRAEKLRREVLAVAGSGAGVTQLHERAIELVGETVRSDLTCWAMLDPETLAISSMTSGRSRIPQQYEPLLAESEYNGDDPGTFAELARSGRTVARASDLPADEVAHSLRHGAVWAPLGLGSEVRIVFRVNGVCWGAAGFVRSGPDFTDRELEFLTLVAPGLAVATRAASVHPPAVSGRGDQGPAVVVTDAAGDPIALTAAARGWQDRFDEVAPGRLTVVLRAATFGARSSGSGIFKARVRDAEGGWILVRATALIGGDEPQTVVTLEPAVDGELTGLLLAAYAVTARERDVCADVMAGYATSEIADRRGITVNTVQDHLKSVYAKAEVRSRAELAARLRTGREH
;
A
#
# COMPACT_ATOMS: atom_id res chain seq x y z
N MET A 1 -9.08 -1.71 -30.70
CA MET A 1 -9.01 -3.05 -30.04
C MET A 1 -8.47 -2.97 -28.61
N LEU A 2 -7.42 -2.17 -28.33
CA LEU A 2 -6.90 -1.99 -26.94
C LEU A 2 -7.95 -1.38 -26.01
N GLU A 3 -8.60 -0.31 -26.44
CA GLU A 3 -9.65 0.36 -25.66
C GLU A 3 -10.81 -0.57 -25.28
N VAL A 4 -11.22 -1.46 -26.19
CA VAL A 4 -12.29 -2.44 -25.91
C VAL A 4 -11.87 -3.42 -24.82
N ARG A 5 -10.61 -3.88 -24.86
CA ARG A 5 -10.05 -4.77 -23.82
C ARG A 5 -9.90 -4.04 -22.48
N ALA A 6 -9.42 -2.81 -22.50
CA ALA A 6 -9.30 -1.97 -21.31
C ALA A 6 -10.66 -1.69 -20.65
N GLU A 7 -11.70 -1.42 -21.48
CA GLU A 7 -13.06 -1.20 -20.98
C GLU A 7 -13.68 -2.49 -20.42
N LYS A 8 -13.44 -3.64 -21.06
CA LYS A 8 -13.85 -4.95 -20.52
C LYS A 8 -13.23 -5.17 -19.15
N LEU A 9 -11.90 -4.99 -19.03
CA LEU A 9 -11.17 -5.14 -17.77
C LEU A 9 -11.74 -4.18 -16.71
N ARG A 10 -11.92 -2.90 -17.04
CA ARG A 10 -12.47 -1.90 -16.12
C ARG A 10 -13.83 -2.34 -15.56
N ARG A 11 -14.74 -2.81 -16.40
CA ARG A 11 -16.06 -3.28 -15.95
C ARG A 11 -15.96 -4.48 -15.02
N GLU A 12 -15.11 -5.45 -15.35
CA GLU A 12 -14.96 -6.67 -14.56
C GLU A 12 -14.35 -6.37 -13.18
N VAL A 13 -13.26 -5.58 -13.10
CA VAL A 13 -12.64 -5.25 -11.81
C VAL A 13 -13.55 -4.39 -10.93
N LEU A 14 -14.34 -3.49 -11.52
CA LEU A 14 -15.33 -2.71 -10.78
C LEU A 14 -16.49 -3.58 -10.27
N ALA A 15 -16.93 -4.59 -11.04
CA ALA A 15 -17.94 -5.54 -10.59
C ALA A 15 -17.43 -6.40 -9.42
N VAL A 16 -16.17 -6.86 -9.46
CA VAL A 16 -15.54 -7.58 -8.34
C VAL A 16 -15.44 -6.69 -7.10
N ALA A 17 -14.98 -5.46 -7.24
CA ALA A 17 -14.92 -4.53 -6.12
C ALA A 17 -16.31 -4.23 -5.52
N GLY A 18 -17.35 -4.13 -6.37
CA GLY A 18 -18.74 -3.88 -5.95
C GLY A 18 -19.43 -5.10 -5.31
N SER A 19 -18.91 -6.32 -5.50
CA SER A 19 -19.46 -7.53 -4.86
C SER A 19 -19.03 -7.73 -3.40
N GLY A 20 -18.21 -6.83 -2.86
CA GLY A 20 -17.68 -6.97 -1.52
C GLY A 20 -16.39 -7.81 -1.45
N ALA A 21 -15.77 -8.10 -2.58
CA ALA A 21 -14.50 -8.80 -2.63
C ALA A 21 -13.36 -7.96 -2.02
N GLY A 22 -12.50 -8.63 -1.26
CA GLY A 22 -11.29 -8.00 -0.73
C GLY A 22 -10.23 -7.73 -1.81
N VAL A 23 -9.20 -6.98 -1.44
CA VAL A 23 -8.12 -6.58 -2.36
C VAL A 23 -7.42 -7.77 -3.02
N THR A 24 -7.20 -8.86 -2.29
CA THR A 24 -6.56 -10.08 -2.83
C THR A 24 -7.36 -10.67 -3.98
N GLN A 25 -8.67 -10.93 -3.79
CA GLN A 25 -9.54 -11.46 -4.84
C GLN A 25 -9.63 -10.51 -6.05
N LEU A 26 -9.70 -9.21 -5.79
CA LEU A 26 -9.68 -8.20 -6.84
C LEU A 26 -8.40 -8.29 -7.67
N HIS A 27 -7.24 -8.34 -7.02
CA HIS A 27 -5.95 -8.40 -7.70
C HIS A 27 -5.77 -9.72 -8.44
N GLU A 28 -6.18 -10.86 -7.89
CA GLU A 28 -6.17 -12.16 -8.58
C GLU A 28 -6.94 -12.09 -9.90
N ARG A 29 -8.16 -11.54 -9.88
CA ARG A 29 -8.95 -11.37 -11.09
C ARG A 29 -8.31 -10.40 -12.08
N ALA A 30 -7.75 -9.30 -11.59
CA ALA A 30 -7.05 -8.31 -12.42
C ALA A 30 -5.79 -8.90 -13.07
N ILE A 31 -5.03 -9.74 -12.37
CA ILE A 31 -3.87 -10.47 -12.89
C ILE A 31 -4.28 -11.33 -14.11
N GLU A 32 -5.37 -12.08 -13.99
CA GLU A 32 -5.87 -12.90 -15.10
C GLU A 32 -6.22 -12.05 -16.32
N LEU A 33 -6.98 -10.98 -16.12
CA LEU A 33 -7.46 -10.12 -17.22
C LEU A 33 -6.33 -9.34 -17.90
N VAL A 34 -5.37 -8.81 -17.12
CA VAL A 34 -4.19 -8.13 -17.69
C VAL A 34 -3.31 -9.11 -18.43
N GLY A 35 -3.13 -10.33 -17.90
CA GLY A 35 -2.34 -11.40 -18.50
C GLY A 35 -2.80 -11.85 -19.88
N GLU A 36 -4.07 -11.59 -20.26
CA GLU A 36 -4.57 -11.81 -21.63
C GLU A 36 -3.89 -10.88 -22.67
N THR A 37 -3.35 -9.75 -22.24
CA THR A 37 -2.74 -8.74 -23.11
C THR A 37 -1.27 -8.51 -22.81
N VAL A 38 -0.87 -8.47 -21.54
CA VAL A 38 0.51 -8.25 -21.09
C VAL A 38 1.01 -9.55 -20.45
N ARG A 39 1.81 -10.30 -21.19
CA ARG A 39 2.37 -11.57 -20.72
C ARG A 39 3.62 -11.31 -19.86
N SER A 40 3.71 -12.00 -18.75
CA SER A 40 4.87 -11.99 -17.85
C SER A 40 5.11 -13.37 -17.27
N ASP A 41 6.35 -13.69 -16.96
CA ASP A 41 6.73 -14.93 -16.26
C ASP A 41 6.42 -14.81 -14.76
N LEU A 42 6.67 -13.62 -14.20
CA LEU A 42 6.31 -13.26 -12.84
C LEU A 42 5.52 -11.95 -12.84
N THR A 43 4.57 -11.84 -11.92
CA THR A 43 3.89 -10.59 -11.63
C THR A 43 3.56 -10.51 -10.15
N CYS A 44 3.72 -9.32 -9.58
CA CYS A 44 3.33 -9.01 -8.21
C CYS A 44 2.48 -7.74 -8.20
N TRP A 45 1.40 -7.78 -7.44
CA TRP A 45 0.45 -6.68 -7.32
C TRP A 45 0.36 -6.26 -5.86
N ALA A 46 0.51 -4.98 -5.62
CA ALA A 46 0.54 -4.41 -4.29
C ALA A 46 -0.63 -3.45 -4.08
N MET A 47 -1.27 -3.55 -2.91
CA MET A 47 -1.99 -2.42 -2.37
C MET A 47 -0.98 -1.50 -1.70
N LEU A 48 -1.03 -0.21 -2.02
CA LEU A 48 -0.20 0.81 -1.38
C LEU A 48 -1.01 1.60 -0.35
N ASP A 49 -0.38 1.92 0.76
CA ASP A 49 -0.90 2.90 1.71
C ASP A 49 -0.91 4.28 1.05
N PRO A 50 -2.06 4.94 0.90
CA PRO A 50 -2.15 6.19 0.17
C PRO A 50 -1.45 7.39 0.84
N GLU A 51 -1.09 7.29 2.12
CA GLU A 51 -0.38 8.35 2.85
C GLU A 51 1.13 8.15 2.80
N THR A 52 1.59 6.91 2.95
CA THR A 52 3.02 6.59 3.08
C THR A 52 3.63 6.01 1.81
N LEU A 53 2.80 5.50 0.89
CA LEU A 53 3.16 4.70 -0.29
C LEU A 53 3.82 3.36 0.06
N ALA A 54 3.78 2.95 1.31
CA ALA A 54 4.25 1.64 1.73
C ALA A 54 3.32 0.52 1.25
N ILE A 55 3.89 -0.64 0.97
CA ILE A 55 3.14 -1.83 0.54
C ILE A 55 2.35 -2.38 1.74
N SER A 56 1.02 -2.35 1.64
CA SER A 56 0.11 -2.86 2.67
C SER A 56 -0.22 -4.35 2.50
N SER A 57 -0.36 -4.80 1.27
CA SER A 57 -0.55 -6.22 0.94
C SER A 57 0.01 -6.52 -0.44
N MET A 58 0.32 -7.80 -0.69
CA MET A 58 0.81 -8.28 -1.98
C MET A 58 0.01 -9.49 -2.46
N THR A 59 -0.23 -9.53 -3.76
CA THR A 59 -0.83 -10.65 -4.48
C THR A 59 0.10 -11.04 -5.61
N SER A 60 0.51 -12.30 -5.66
CA SER A 60 1.36 -12.82 -6.74
C SER A 60 0.52 -13.47 -7.83
N GLY A 61 1.05 -13.52 -9.05
CA GLY A 61 0.51 -14.34 -10.14
C GLY A 61 0.63 -15.85 -9.85
N ARG A 62 0.36 -16.65 -10.88
CA ARG A 62 0.45 -18.12 -10.77
C ARG A 62 1.86 -18.59 -10.40
N SER A 63 2.87 -17.95 -11.00
CA SER A 63 4.28 -18.18 -10.64
C SER A 63 4.64 -17.24 -9.50
N ARG A 64 5.24 -17.80 -8.45
CA ARG A 64 5.75 -17.03 -7.32
C ARG A 64 7.26 -16.95 -7.40
N ILE A 65 7.79 -15.83 -6.95
CA ILE A 65 9.23 -15.72 -6.72
C ILE A 65 9.66 -16.72 -5.64
N PRO A 66 10.84 -17.39 -5.77
CA PRO A 66 11.35 -18.20 -4.68
C PRO A 66 11.55 -17.36 -3.40
N GLN A 67 11.12 -17.90 -2.27
CA GLN A 67 11.05 -17.20 -0.97
C GLN A 67 12.37 -16.51 -0.59
N GLN A 68 13.50 -17.07 -0.94
CA GLN A 68 14.83 -16.50 -0.66
C GLN A 68 15.08 -15.12 -1.28
N TYR A 69 14.33 -14.74 -2.32
CA TYR A 69 14.44 -13.44 -2.99
C TYR A 69 13.47 -12.38 -2.45
N GLU A 70 12.44 -12.77 -1.69
CA GLU A 70 11.45 -11.81 -1.17
C GLU A 70 12.09 -10.75 -0.27
N PRO A 71 13.04 -11.07 0.64
CA PRO A 71 13.73 -10.08 1.44
C PRO A 71 14.55 -9.07 0.61
N LEU A 72 15.18 -9.53 -0.48
CA LEU A 72 15.95 -8.66 -1.39
C LEU A 72 15.03 -7.70 -2.15
N LEU A 73 13.84 -8.14 -2.52
CA LEU A 73 12.83 -7.24 -3.12
C LEU A 73 12.33 -6.20 -2.13
N ALA A 74 12.16 -6.57 -0.86
CA ALA A 74 11.81 -5.60 0.18
C ALA A 74 12.94 -4.58 0.38
N GLU A 75 14.18 -5.02 0.40
CA GLU A 75 15.35 -4.15 0.46
C GLU A 75 15.37 -3.19 -0.73
N SER A 76 15.29 -3.68 -1.96
CA SER A 76 15.33 -2.86 -3.17
C SER A 76 14.20 -1.82 -3.24
N GLU A 77 13.04 -2.10 -2.63
CA GLU A 77 11.92 -1.18 -2.63
C GLU A 77 12.06 -0.05 -1.60
N TYR A 78 12.87 -0.27 -0.53
CA TYR A 78 12.92 0.66 0.61
C TYR A 78 14.32 1.18 0.95
N ASN A 79 15.40 0.69 0.34
CA ASN A 79 16.78 1.13 0.63
C ASN A 79 17.09 2.58 0.18
N GLY A 80 16.28 3.12 -0.73
CA GLY A 80 16.44 4.47 -1.27
C GLY A 80 17.39 4.59 -2.46
N ASP A 81 18.13 3.53 -2.80
CA ASP A 81 19.17 3.54 -3.83
C ASP A 81 18.73 2.81 -5.12
N ASP A 82 17.71 1.95 -5.04
CA ASP A 82 17.24 1.17 -6.19
C ASP A 82 16.29 2.00 -7.08
N PRO A 83 16.56 2.12 -8.38
CA PRO A 83 15.77 2.98 -9.28
C PRO A 83 14.40 2.36 -9.58
N GLY A 84 13.43 3.22 -9.84
CA GLY A 84 12.11 2.84 -10.31
C GLY A 84 11.26 2.09 -9.27
N THR A 85 11.41 2.40 -7.98
CA THR A 85 10.55 1.86 -6.92
C THR A 85 9.09 2.27 -7.14
N PHE A 86 8.13 1.54 -6.55
CA PHE A 86 6.72 1.92 -6.65
C PHE A 86 6.44 3.31 -6.05
N ALA A 87 7.10 3.62 -4.95
CA ALA A 87 6.97 4.91 -4.30
C ALA A 87 7.53 6.05 -5.17
N GLU A 88 8.66 5.84 -5.84
CA GLU A 88 9.24 6.81 -6.78
C GLU A 88 8.32 7.00 -7.98
N LEU A 89 7.86 5.92 -8.63
CA LEU A 89 6.92 6.00 -9.73
C LEU A 89 5.62 6.72 -9.33
N ALA A 90 5.12 6.45 -8.12
CA ALA A 90 3.94 7.14 -7.60
C ALA A 90 4.17 8.66 -7.41
N ARG A 91 5.37 9.09 -7.00
CA ARG A 91 5.72 10.51 -6.82
C ARG A 91 6.03 11.21 -8.14
N SER A 92 6.62 10.51 -9.13
CA SER A 92 7.03 11.08 -10.41
C SER A 92 5.89 11.61 -11.28
N GLY A 93 4.64 11.27 -10.97
CA GLY A 93 3.48 11.59 -11.81
C GLY A 93 3.28 10.62 -12.98
N ARG A 94 4.25 9.78 -13.31
CA ARG A 94 4.15 8.74 -14.34
C ARG A 94 3.22 7.60 -13.87
N THR A 95 2.55 6.95 -14.80
CA THR A 95 1.67 5.80 -14.52
C THR A 95 2.38 4.48 -14.73
N VAL A 96 3.23 4.41 -15.76
CA VAL A 96 3.97 3.21 -16.18
C VAL A 96 5.43 3.57 -16.36
N ALA A 97 6.32 2.66 -16.00
CA ALA A 97 7.75 2.77 -16.26
C ALA A 97 8.30 1.40 -16.65
N ARG A 98 9.07 1.36 -17.72
CA ARG A 98 9.81 0.19 -18.19
C ARG A 98 11.26 0.34 -17.75
N ALA A 99 11.89 -0.76 -17.28
CA ALA A 99 13.27 -0.70 -16.80
C ALA A 99 14.25 -0.25 -17.89
N SER A 100 14.01 -0.66 -19.14
CA SER A 100 14.84 -0.22 -20.29
C SER A 100 14.73 1.26 -20.65
N ASP A 101 13.77 2.00 -20.09
CA ASP A 101 13.68 3.46 -20.23
C ASP A 101 14.56 4.21 -19.23
N LEU A 102 15.15 3.50 -18.24
CA LEU A 102 16.10 4.06 -17.29
C LEU A 102 17.52 4.08 -17.87
N PRO A 103 18.41 4.94 -17.38
CA PRO A 103 19.83 4.87 -17.71
C PRO A 103 20.42 3.48 -17.44
N ALA A 104 21.24 2.97 -18.35
CA ALA A 104 21.78 1.62 -18.26
C ALA A 104 22.65 1.41 -17.01
N ASP A 105 23.35 2.44 -16.56
CA ASP A 105 24.13 2.43 -15.33
C ASP A 105 23.26 2.35 -14.08
N GLU A 106 22.10 3.01 -14.03
CA GLU A 106 21.13 2.89 -12.93
C GLU A 106 20.60 1.45 -12.85
N VAL A 107 20.22 0.85 -13.98
CA VAL A 107 19.73 -0.54 -14.03
C VAL A 107 20.83 -1.51 -13.61
N ALA A 108 22.09 -1.28 -14.01
CA ALA A 108 23.21 -2.11 -13.65
C ALA A 108 23.55 -2.10 -12.14
N HIS A 109 23.25 -1.00 -11.45
CA HIS A 109 23.42 -0.86 -10.00
C HIS A 109 22.20 -1.31 -9.19
N SER A 110 21.08 -1.61 -9.84
CA SER A 110 19.86 -2.04 -9.16
C SER A 110 20.05 -3.39 -8.48
N LEU A 111 19.84 -3.43 -7.16
CA LEU A 111 19.81 -4.66 -6.37
C LEU A 111 18.78 -5.65 -6.94
N ARG A 112 17.60 -5.16 -7.29
CA ARG A 112 16.50 -5.96 -7.82
C ARG A 112 16.89 -6.62 -9.14
N HIS A 113 17.50 -5.88 -10.07
CA HIS A 113 17.91 -6.42 -11.36
C HIS A 113 19.10 -7.38 -11.23
N GLY A 114 20.13 -7.01 -10.48
CA GLY A 114 21.34 -7.79 -10.34
C GLY A 114 21.19 -9.04 -9.45
N ALA A 115 20.57 -8.90 -8.28
CA ALA A 115 20.51 -9.95 -7.28
C ALA A 115 19.25 -10.82 -7.34
N VAL A 116 18.18 -10.35 -8.02
CA VAL A 116 16.92 -11.10 -8.10
C VAL A 116 16.58 -11.51 -9.53
N TRP A 117 16.46 -10.56 -10.47
CA TRP A 117 16.01 -10.91 -11.82
C TRP A 117 17.06 -11.65 -12.63
N ALA A 118 18.31 -11.21 -12.62
CA ALA A 118 19.38 -11.85 -13.39
C ALA A 118 19.62 -13.33 -13.01
N PRO A 119 19.69 -13.72 -11.73
CA PRO A 119 19.78 -15.13 -11.34
C PRO A 119 18.60 -16.01 -11.77
N LEU A 120 17.41 -15.39 -11.94
CA LEU A 120 16.21 -16.08 -12.40
C LEU A 120 16.08 -16.09 -13.94
N GLY A 121 17.05 -15.51 -14.67
CA GLY A 121 17.01 -15.41 -16.13
C GLY A 121 15.96 -14.42 -16.64
N LEU A 122 15.52 -13.46 -15.80
CA LEU A 122 14.52 -12.45 -16.13
C LEU A 122 15.25 -11.14 -16.45
N GLY A 123 14.99 -10.57 -17.63
CA GLY A 123 15.72 -9.39 -18.10
C GLY A 123 14.86 -8.16 -18.36
N SER A 124 13.54 -8.33 -18.49
CA SER A 124 12.62 -7.23 -18.82
C SER A 124 11.65 -7.00 -17.69
N GLU A 125 11.52 -5.75 -17.25
CA GLU A 125 10.58 -5.35 -16.21
C GLU A 125 9.77 -4.13 -16.65
N VAL A 126 8.46 -4.13 -16.34
CA VAL A 126 7.59 -2.96 -16.40
C VAL A 126 6.82 -2.83 -15.09
N ARG A 127 6.71 -1.61 -14.60
CA ARG A 127 6.00 -1.25 -13.38
C ARG A 127 4.88 -0.27 -13.67
N ILE A 128 3.79 -0.41 -12.94
CA ILE A 128 2.61 0.44 -13.07
C ILE A 128 2.11 0.84 -11.69
N VAL A 129 1.57 2.04 -11.56
CA VAL A 129 0.89 2.52 -10.35
C VAL A 129 -0.59 2.80 -10.62
N PHE A 130 -1.44 2.47 -9.66
CA PHE A 130 -2.89 2.65 -9.72
C PHE A 130 -3.26 3.95 -9.02
N ARG A 131 -3.44 5.01 -9.81
CA ARG A 131 -3.71 6.36 -9.30
C ARG A 131 -5.07 6.88 -9.77
N VAL A 132 -5.82 7.47 -8.83
CA VAL A 132 -7.06 8.20 -9.11
C VAL A 132 -7.14 9.45 -8.24
N ASN A 133 -7.51 10.58 -8.83
CA ASN A 133 -7.61 11.88 -8.14
C ASN A 133 -6.31 12.27 -7.38
N GLY A 134 -5.16 11.99 -7.97
CA GLY A 134 -3.85 12.28 -7.36
C GLY A 134 -3.40 11.32 -6.25
N VAL A 135 -4.25 10.36 -5.86
CA VAL A 135 -3.97 9.38 -4.80
C VAL A 135 -3.60 8.04 -5.41
N CYS A 136 -2.48 7.45 -4.97
CA CYS A 136 -2.03 6.13 -5.40
C CYS A 136 -2.57 5.06 -4.44
N TRP A 137 -3.23 4.05 -4.99
CA TRP A 137 -3.89 2.97 -4.24
C TRP A 137 -3.22 1.62 -4.38
N GLY A 138 -2.38 1.48 -5.37
CA GLY A 138 -1.71 0.22 -5.62
C GLY A 138 -0.70 0.33 -6.74
N ALA A 139 -0.02 -0.77 -6.98
CA ALA A 139 0.99 -0.91 -8.02
C ALA A 139 1.06 -2.36 -8.49
N ALA A 140 1.65 -2.56 -9.66
CA ALA A 140 2.02 -3.89 -10.13
C ALA A 140 3.36 -3.88 -10.86
N GLY A 141 4.10 -4.98 -10.70
CA GLY A 141 5.30 -5.28 -11.46
C GLY A 141 5.07 -6.50 -12.35
N PHE A 142 5.59 -6.44 -13.56
CA PHE A 142 5.58 -7.53 -14.54
C PHE A 142 7.01 -7.76 -14.99
N VAL A 143 7.47 -9.02 -14.92
CA VAL A 143 8.83 -9.39 -15.25
C VAL A 143 8.82 -10.58 -16.18
N ARG A 144 9.69 -10.58 -17.19
CA ARG A 144 9.80 -11.69 -18.15
C ARG A 144 11.22 -11.92 -18.66
N SER A 145 11.48 -13.15 -19.09
CA SER A 145 12.73 -13.57 -19.74
C SER A 145 12.77 -13.26 -21.24
N GLY A 146 11.61 -12.98 -21.84
CA GLY A 146 11.46 -12.74 -23.27
C GLY A 146 11.85 -11.31 -23.71
N PRO A 147 11.43 -10.92 -24.94
CA PRO A 147 11.67 -9.57 -25.43
C PRO A 147 11.04 -8.54 -24.52
N ASP A 148 11.60 -7.33 -24.54
CA ASP A 148 11.12 -6.23 -23.70
C ASP A 148 9.65 -5.86 -23.96
N PHE A 149 9.02 -5.23 -22.98
CA PHE A 149 7.63 -4.78 -23.08
C PHE A 149 7.48 -3.71 -24.17
N THR A 150 6.51 -3.90 -25.02
CA THR A 150 6.24 -3.01 -26.17
C THR A 150 5.49 -1.76 -25.73
N ASP A 151 5.60 -0.68 -26.51
CA ASP A 151 4.85 0.56 -26.26
C ASP A 151 3.34 0.33 -26.24
N ARG A 152 2.85 -0.67 -27.01
CA ARG A 152 1.45 -1.05 -27.03
C ARG A 152 1.00 -1.72 -25.72
N GLU A 153 1.88 -2.49 -25.07
CA GLU A 153 1.61 -3.05 -23.73
C GLU A 153 1.60 -1.94 -22.68
N LEU A 154 2.53 -0.97 -22.79
CA LEU A 154 2.56 0.21 -21.91
C LEU A 154 1.30 1.09 -22.06
N GLU A 155 0.84 1.29 -23.31
CA GLU A 155 -0.41 2.00 -23.58
C GLU A 155 -1.60 1.30 -22.91
N PHE A 156 -1.71 -0.04 -23.08
CA PHE A 156 -2.76 -0.80 -22.42
C PHE A 156 -2.72 -0.68 -20.90
N LEU A 157 -1.54 -0.81 -20.28
CA LEU A 157 -1.36 -0.66 -18.84
C LEU A 157 -1.78 0.75 -18.37
N THR A 158 -1.44 1.77 -19.15
CA THR A 158 -1.84 3.17 -18.86
C THR A 158 -3.35 3.35 -18.91
N LEU A 159 -4.02 2.73 -19.88
CA LEU A 159 -5.48 2.80 -20.03
C LEU A 159 -6.24 2.11 -18.89
N VAL A 160 -5.71 1.01 -18.35
CA VAL A 160 -6.40 0.24 -17.30
C VAL A 160 -6.12 0.77 -15.88
N ALA A 161 -5.01 1.48 -15.68
CA ALA A 161 -4.57 1.95 -14.36
C ALA A 161 -5.63 2.75 -13.57
N PRO A 162 -6.39 3.69 -14.15
CA PRO A 162 -7.42 4.42 -13.41
C PRO A 162 -8.56 3.51 -12.92
N GLY A 163 -8.96 2.52 -13.74
CA GLY A 163 -9.98 1.53 -13.34
C GLY A 163 -9.50 0.65 -12.20
N LEU A 164 -8.26 0.19 -12.25
CA LEU A 164 -7.61 -0.57 -11.18
C LEU A 164 -7.51 0.26 -9.89
N ALA A 165 -7.19 1.54 -10.00
CA ALA A 165 -7.14 2.45 -8.85
C ALA A 165 -8.50 2.58 -8.15
N VAL A 166 -9.58 2.79 -8.91
CA VAL A 166 -10.94 2.90 -8.36
C VAL A 166 -11.35 1.59 -7.69
N ALA A 167 -11.09 0.45 -8.34
CA ALA A 167 -11.44 -0.86 -7.81
C ALA A 167 -10.63 -1.21 -6.55
N THR A 168 -9.31 -0.99 -6.54
CA THR A 168 -8.45 -1.23 -5.37
C THR A 168 -8.86 -0.34 -4.19
N ARG A 169 -9.16 0.95 -4.45
CA ARG A 169 -9.71 1.86 -3.44
C ARG A 169 -11.00 1.32 -2.84
N ALA A 170 -11.96 0.91 -3.66
CA ALA A 170 -13.25 0.39 -3.19
C ALA A 170 -13.07 -0.89 -2.36
N ALA A 171 -12.21 -1.81 -2.80
CA ALA A 171 -11.91 -3.03 -2.07
C ALA A 171 -11.15 -2.79 -0.74
N SER A 172 -10.48 -1.63 -0.58
CA SER A 172 -9.73 -1.30 0.64
C SER A 172 -10.58 -0.91 1.84
N VAL A 173 -11.81 -0.44 1.61
CA VAL A 173 -12.75 0.00 2.68
C VAL A 173 -13.58 -1.12 3.29
N HIS A 174 -13.47 -2.36 2.80
CA HIS A 174 -14.17 -3.47 3.43
C HIS A 174 -13.71 -3.62 4.87
N PRO A 175 -14.67 -3.64 5.82
CA PRO A 175 -14.34 -3.79 7.23
C PRO A 175 -13.53 -5.08 7.39
N PRO A 176 -12.41 -5.03 8.13
CA PRO A 176 -11.71 -6.26 8.52
C PRO A 176 -12.67 -7.13 9.33
N ALA A 177 -12.61 -8.44 9.16
CA ALA A 177 -13.11 -9.34 10.17
C ALA A 177 -12.47 -8.91 11.50
N VAL A 178 -13.26 -8.82 12.56
CA VAL A 178 -12.78 -8.39 13.88
C VAL A 178 -11.78 -9.43 14.34
N SER A 179 -10.51 -9.19 14.07
CA SER A 179 -9.43 -10.03 14.57
C SER A 179 -9.46 -9.97 16.07
N GLY A 180 -9.67 -11.11 16.73
CA GLY A 180 -9.75 -11.20 18.18
C GLY A 180 -8.53 -10.49 18.79
N ARG A 181 -8.78 -9.51 19.62
CA ARG A 181 -7.77 -8.81 20.41
C ARG A 181 -7.10 -9.81 21.33
N GLY A 182 -6.00 -10.40 20.88
CA GLY A 182 -5.07 -11.00 21.83
C GLY A 182 -4.59 -9.87 22.75
N ASP A 183 -4.74 -10.08 24.04
CA ASP A 183 -4.28 -9.20 25.14
C ASP A 183 -2.75 -9.18 25.22
N GLN A 184 -2.09 -9.18 24.08
CA GLN A 184 -0.63 -9.09 23.97
C GLN A 184 -0.29 -7.64 23.66
N GLY A 185 0.46 -7.05 24.57
CA GLY A 185 1.01 -5.70 24.40
C GLY A 185 1.75 -5.52 23.08
N PRO A 186 2.20 -4.31 22.75
CA PRO A 186 2.89 -4.05 21.50
C PRO A 186 4.08 -4.99 21.33
N ALA A 187 4.18 -5.62 20.17
CA ALA A 187 5.35 -6.41 19.81
C ALA A 187 6.49 -5.47 19.47
N VAL A 188 7.65 -5.70 20.06
CA VAL A 188 8.87 -4.93 19.77
C VAL A 188 9.95 -5.89 19.26
N VAL A 189 10.55 -5.52 18.15
CA VAL A 189 11.67 -6.23 17.53
C VAL A 189 12.80 -5.24 17.33
N VAL A 190 14.02 -5.60 17.72
CA VAL A 190 15.23 -4.89 17.35
C VAL A 190 15.88 -5.65 16.21
N THR A 191 16.19 -4.95 15.12
CA THR A 191 16.83 -5.51 13.94
C THR A 191 18.25 -4.96 13.78
N ASP A 192 19.10 -5.73 13.13
CA ASP A 192 20.40 -5.30 12.66
C ASP A 192 20.32 -4.44 11.38
N ALA A 193 21.47 -4.15 10.78
CA ALA A 193 21.58 -3.37 9.55
C ALA A 193 20.89 -4.01 8.35
N ALA A 194 20.81 -5.35 8.31
CA ALA A 194 20.15 -6.11 7.25
C ALA A 194 18.63 -6.27 7.46
N GLY A 195 18.12 -5.87 8.64
CA GLY A 195 16.73 -6.05 9.02
C GLY A 195 16.43 -7.41 9.64
N ASP A 196 17.47 -8.18 10.00
CA ASP A 196 17.30 -9.44 10.70
C ASP A 196 17.11 -9.21 12.21
N PRO A 197 16.20 -9.94 12.87
CA PRO A 197 15.90 -9.72 14.27
C PRO A 197 17.04 -10.19 15.18
N ILE A 198 17.57 -9.28 16.02
CA ILE A 198 18.60 -9.57 17.05
C ILE A 198 18.01 -9.64 18.45
N ALA A 199 16.87 -9.00 18.69
CA ALA A 199 16.11 -9.10 19.95
C ALA A 199 14.62 -8.91 19.68
N LEU A 200 13.78 -9.62 20.45
CA LEU A 200 12.32 -9.51 20.31
C LEU A 200 11.61 -9.77 21.63
N THR A 201 10.44 -9.16 21.82
CA THR A 201 9.56 -9.41 22.95
C THR A 201 8.79 -10.71 22.77
N ALA A 202 8.27 -11.28 23.87
CA ALA A 202 7.41 -12.47 23.81
C ALA A 202 6.18 -12.24 22.90
N ALA A 203 5.59 -11.04 22.94
CA ALA A 203 4.49 -10.65 22.07
C ALA A 203 4.87 -10.75 20.58
N ALA A 204 6.10 -10.43 20.21
CA ALA A 204 6.56 -10.46 18.82
C ALA A 204 6.54 -11.87 18.21
N ARG A 205 6.68 -12.93 19.01
CA ARG A 205 6.55 -14.31 18.53
C ARG A 205 5.13 -14.64 18.08
N GLY A 206 4.10 -14.21 18.83
CA GLY A 206 2.72 -14.38 18.39
C GLY A 206 2.38 -13.62 17.11
N TRP A 207 3.08 -12.52 16.82
CA TRP A 207 2.96 -11.83 15.56
C TRP A 207 3.61 -12.56 14.39
N GLN A 208 4.67 -13.31 14.63
CA GLN A 208 5.29 -14.15 13.60
C GLN A 208 4.28 -15.17 13.04
N ASP A 209 3.57 -15.88 13.90
CA ASP A 209 2.56 -16.84 13.47
C ASP A 209 1.48 -16.19 12.60
N ARG A 210 0.96 -15.02 13.02
CA ARG A 210 -0.05 -14.26 12.25
C ARG A 210 0.45 -13.78 10.87
N PHE A 211 1.70 -13.39 10.76
CA PHE A 211 2.28 -13.02 9.47
C PHE A 211 2.55 -14.24 8.59
N ASP A 212 2.98 -15.34 9.18
CA ASP A 212 3.26 -16.58 8.46
C ASP A 212 1.97 -17.27 7.95
N GLU A 213 0.81 -17.01 8.57
CA GLU A 213 -0.50 -17.38 8.02
C GLU A 213 -0.81 -16.69 6.68
N VAL A 214 -0.31 -15.47 6.45
CA VAL A 214 -0.42 -14.78 5.15
C VAL A 214 0.52 -15.43 4.13
N ALA A 215 1.78 -15.58 4.50
CA ALA A 215 2.80 -16.27 3.71
C ALA A 215 4.00 -16.60 4.60
N PRO A 216 4.62 -17.77 4.48
CA PRO A 216 5.82 -18.13 5.23
C PRO A 216 6.93 -17.08 5.04
N GLY A 217 7.56 -16.65 6.14
CA GLY A 217 8.61 -15.62 6.13
C GLY A 217 8.14 -14.18 5.95
N ARG A 218 6.82 -13.94 5.96
CA ARG A 218 6.24 -12.60 5.77
C ARG A 218 6.73 -11.59 6.80
N LEU A 219 6.91 -12.00 8.06
CA LEU A 219 7.45 -11.10 9.09
C LEU A 219 8.85 -10.59 8.72
N THR A 220 9.74 -11.46 8.25
CA THR A 220 11.11 -11.08 7.81
C THR A 220 11.05 -10.01 6.72
N VAL A 221 10.16 -10.17 5.72
CA VAL A 221 9.96 -9.19 4.65
C VAL A 221 9.50 -7.84 5.23
N VAL A 222 8.56 -7.85 6.17
CA VAL A 222 8.05 -6.62 6.83
C VAL A 222 9.14 -5.95 7.67
N LEU A 223 9.92 -6.71 8.43
CA LEU A 223 11.02 -6.18 9.25
C LEU A 223 12.10 -5.53 8.38
N ARG A 224 12.51 -6.19 7.28
CA ARG A 224 13.48 -5.62 6.34
C ARG A 224 12.94 -4.34 5.69
N ALA A 225 11.70 -4.35 5.17
CA ALA A 225 11.06 -3.17 4.62
C ALA A 225 11.04 -2.00 5.62
N ALA A 226 10.68 -2.28 6.88
CA ALA A 226 10.62 -1.27 7.94
C ALA A 226 12.02 -0.74 8.31
N THR A 227 13.02 -1.62 8.39
CA THR A 227 14.41 -1.26 8.70
C THR A 227 15.00 -0.37 7.62
N PHE A 228 14.93 -0.79 6.34
CA PHE A 228 15.44 -0.02 5.23
C PHE A 228 14.68 1.30 5.06
N GLY A 229 13.34 1.27 5.19
CA GLY A 229 12.52 2.47 5.11
C GLY A 229 12.84 3.49 6.23
N ALA A 230 13.12 3.06 7.45
CA ALA A 230 13.54 3.96 8.53
C ALA A 230 14.92 4.55 8.27
N ARG A 231 15.87 3.75 7.82
CA ARG A 231 17.25 4.18 7.56
C ARG A 231 17.37 5.11 6.35
N SER A 232 16.57 4.88 5.30
CA SER A 232 16.53 5.75 4.11
C SER A 232 15.71 7.01 4.31
N SER A 233 14.90 7.06 5.39
CA SER A 233 14.14 8.25 5.74
C SER A 233 15.04 9.32 6.37
N GLY A 234 14.95 10.57 5.90
CA GLY A 234 15.67 11.69 6.50
C GLY A 234 15.29 11.97 7.97
N SER A 235 14.15 11.43 8.45
CA SER A 235 13.71 11.52 9.85
C SER A 235 14.16 10.32 10.70
N GLY A 236 14.70 9.27 10.11
CA GLY A 236 14.99 8.02 10.81
C GLY A 236 13.74 7.23 11.20
N ILE A 237 12.56 7.59 10.68
CA ILE A 237 11.27 6.99 11.04
C ILE A 237 10.59 6.43 9.79
N PHE A 238 10.04 5.22 9.93
CA PHE A 238 9.18 4.60 8.93
C PHE A 238 7.84 4.22 9.56
N LYS A 239 6.76 4.36 8.80
CA LYS A 239 5.41 3.97 9.19
C LYS A 239 4.72 3.30 8.02
N ALA A 240 4.11 2.15 8.27
CA ALA A 240 3.31 1.44 7.30
C ALA A 240 2.08 0.81 7.97
N ARG A 241 1.02 0.61 7.19
CA ARG A 241 -0.15 -0.19 7.57
C ARG A 241 -0.17 -1.42 6.68
N VAL A 242 -0.10 -2.59 7.27
CA VAL A 242 -0.10 -3.88 6.56
C VAL A 242 -1.33 -4.71 6.94
N ARG A 243 -1.73 -5.62 6.04
CA ARG A 243 -2.86 -6.52 6.28
C ARG A 243 -2.37 -7.83 6.87
N ASP A 244 -3.12 -8.37 7.85
CA ASP A 244 -3.00 -9.75 8.30
C ASP A 244 -3.83 -10.72 7.42
N ALA A 245 -3.81 -12.01 7.73
CA ALA A 245 -4.53 -13.05 7.00
C ALA A 245 -6.06 -12.88 7.06
N GLU A 246 -6.57 -12.32 8.14
CA GLU A 246 -7.99 -12.05 8.35
C GLU A 246 -8.46 -10.72 7.76
N GLY A 247 -7.52 -9.95 7.15
CA GLY A 247 -7.79 -8.64 6.58
C GLY A 247 -7.75 -7.50 7.61
N GLY A 248 -7.35 -7.76 8.85
CA GLY A 248 -7.11 -6.76 9.88
C GLY A 248 -5.95 -5.84 9.52
N TRP A 249 -5.94 -4.63 10.09
CA TRP A 249 -4.86 -3.69 9.89
C TRP A 249 -3.85 -3.74 11.04
N ILE A 250 -2.59 -3.92 10.69
CA ILE A 250 -1.44 -3.88 11.58
C ILE A 250 -0.66 -2.60 11.30
N LEU A 251 -0.39 -1.83 12.33
CA LEU A 251 0.50 -0.69 12.27
C LEU A 251 1.93 -1.15 12.53
N VAL A 252 2.79 -0.88 11.58
CA VAL A 252 4.23 -1.10 11.65
C VAL A 252 4.90 0.27 11.80
N ARG A 253 5.66 0.46 12.87
CA ARG A 253 6.53 1.63 13.02
C ARG A 253 7.96 1.16 13.20
N ALA A 254 8.88 1.85 12.55
CA ALA A 254 10.30 1.60 12.75
C ALA A 254 11.03 2.92 13.02
N THR A 255 12.00 2.85 13.91
CA THR A 255 12.86 4.00 14.28
C THR A 255 14.30 3.53 14.32
N ALA A 256 15.15 4.19 13.54
CA ALA A 256 16.59 3.96 13.58
C ALA A 256 17.15 4.39 14.95
N LEU A 257 17.91 3.53 15.58
CA LEU A 257 18.58 3.85 16.85
C LEU A 257 19.82 4.71 16.61
N ILE A 258 20.06 5.64 17.51
CA ILE A 258 21.26 6.48 17.52
C ILE A 258 22.21 5.94 18.60
N GLY A 259 23.43 5.66 18.22
CA GLY A 259 24.45 5.14 19.12
C GLY A 259 24.65 3.62 18.97
N GLY A 260 25.79 3.13 19.44
CA GLY A 260 26.24 1.74 19.22
C GLY A 260 27.20 1.61 18.04
N ASP A 261 27.91 0.46 18.00
CA ASP A 261 28.95 0.21 16.99
C ASP A 261 28.34 -0.20 15.65
N GLU A 262 27.11 -0.75 15.65
CA GLU A 262 26.39 -1.16 14.46
C GLU A 262 25.01 -0.52 14.38
N PRO A 263 24.53 -0.21 13.15
CA PRO A 263 23.20 0.35 12.96
C PRO A 263 22.11 -0.65 13.38
N GLN A 264 21.21 -0.20 14.24
CA GLN A 264 20.06 -0.96 14.71
C GLN A 264 18.75 -0.18 14.48
N THR A 265 17.65 -0.91 14.35
CA THR A 265 16.31 -0.33 14.20
C THR A 265 15.34 -1.00 15.17
N VAL A 266 14.56 -0.19 15.87
CA VAL A 266 13.42 -0.70 16.65
C VAL A 266 12.19 -0.73 15.76
N VAL A 267 11.57 -1.89 15.64
CA VAL A 267 10.30 -2.08 14.93
C VAL A 267 9.22 -2.46 15.93
N THR A 268 8.10 -1.74 15.90
CA THR A 268 6.92 -2.06 16.68
C THR A 268 5.78 -2.51 15.78
N LEU A 269 5.05 -3.55 16.22
CA LEU A 269 3.88 -4.11 15.55
C LEU A 269 2.71 -4.05 16.52
N GLU A 270 1.62 -3.44 16.12
CA GLU A 270 0.41 -3.31 16.92
C GLU A 270 -0.84 -3.31 16.04
N PRO A 271 -2.01 -3.74 16.53
CA PRO A 271 -3.25 -3.55 15.80
C PRO A 271 -3.44 -2.05 15.53
N ALA A 272 -3.77 -1.70 14.27
CA ALA A 272 -4.04 -0.30 13.95
C ALA A 272 -5.35 0.14 14.62
N VAL A 273 -5.26 1.17 15.46
CA VAL A 273 -6.42 1.75 16.13
C VAL A 273 -7.10 2.83 15.27
N ASP A 274 -8.30 3.21 15.66
CA ASP A 274 -9.20 4.09 14.91
C ASP A 274 -8.53 5.35 14.33
N GLY A 275 -7.74 6.06 15.13
CA GLY A 275 -7.05 7.28 14.68
C GLY A 275 -6.04 7.03 13.56
N GLU A 276 -5.43 5.85 13.53
CA GLU A 276 -4.42 5.48 12.54
C GLU A 276 -5.05 5.11 11.17
N LEU A 277 -6.32 4.73 11.16
CA LEU A 277 -7.05 4.37 9.94
C LEU A 277 -7.89 5.52 9.37
N THR A 278 -8.12 6.58 10.14
CA THR A 278 -8.96 7.71 9.72
C THR A 278 -8.52 8.31 8.39
N GLY A 279 -7.22 8.56 8.20
CA GLY A 279 -6.68 9.10 6.95
C GLY A 279 -6.91 8.18 5.76
N LEU A 280 -6.66 6.88 5.94
CA LEU A 280 -6.90 5.85 4.93
C LEU A 280 -8.38 5.81 4.53
N LEU A 281 -9.30 5.79 5.50
CA LEU A 281 -10.74 5.75 5.25
C LEU A 281 -11.23 7.01 4.54
N LEU A 282 -10.79 8.20 4.98
CA LEU A 282 -11.14 9.46 4.31
C LEU A 282 -10.64 9.49 2.86
N ALA A 283 -9.43 8.98 2.60
CA ALA A 283 -8.93 8.84 1.24
C ALA A 283 -9.78 7.84 0.43
N ALA A 284 -10.17 6.71 1.04
CA ALA A 284 -10.97 5.67 0.40
C ALA A 284 -12.38 6.15 0.05
N TYR A 285 -12.99 7.00 0.87
CA TYR A 285 -14.25 7.68 0.56
C TYR A 285 -14.08 8.84 -0.43
N ALA A 286 -12.91 9.02 -1.05
CA ALA A 286 -12.61 10.12 -1.97
C ALA A 286 -12.86 11.52 -1.37
N VAL A 287 -12.62 11.67 -0.07
CA VAL A 287 -12.69 12.94 0.63
C VAL A 287 -11.51 13.80 0.21
N THR A 288 -11.77 15.01 -0.30
CA THR A 288 -10.74 15.94 -0.77
C THR A 288 -9.87 16.47 0.39
N ALA A 289 -8.72 17.08 0.08
CA ALA A 289 -7.85 17.65 1.11
C ALA A 289 -8.59 18.67 2.02
N ARG A 290 -9.40 19.56 1.42
CA ARG A 290 -10.19 20.56 2.18
C ARG A 290 -11.27 19.91 3.05
N GLU A 291 -11.95 18.90 2.53
CA GLU A 291 -12.93 18.13 3.29
C GLU A 291 -12.26 17.34 4.43
N ARG A 292 -11.05 16.80 4.22
CA ARG A 292 -10.27 16.12 5.30
C ARG A 292 -9.92 17.08 6.43
N ASP A 293 -9.55 18.31 6.10
CA ASP A 293 -9.26 19.34 7.09
C ASP A 293 -10.51 19.60 7.97
N VAL A 294 -11.69 19.71 7.36
CA VAL A 294 -12.96 19.87 8.09
C VAL A 294 -13.28 18.61 8.90
N CYS A 295 -13.07 17.41 8.36
CA CYS A 295 -13.26 16.16 9.09
C CYS A 295 -12.38 16.06 10.33
N ALA A 296 -11.12 16.48 10.24
CA ALA A 296 -10.20 16.48 11.39
C ALA A 296 -10.71 17.36 12.54
N ASP A 297 -11.22 18.55 12.21
CA ASP A 297 -11.81 19.43 13.20
C ASP A 297 -13.12 18.86 13.79
N VAL A 298 -13.94 18.20 12.95
CA VAL A 298 -15.14 17.47 13.39
C VAL A 298 -14.78 16.37 14.39
N MET A 299 -13.76 15.57 14.09
CA MET A 299 -13.29 14.48 14.97
C MET A 299 -12.68 15.02 16.27
N ALA A 300 -12.09 16.22 16.24
CA ALA A 300 -11.60 16.92 17.42
C ALA A 300 -12.73 17.54 18.27
N GLY A 301 -13.98 17.52 17.80
CA GLY A 301 -15.14 17.97 18.57
C GLY A 301 -15.55 19.43 18.35
N TYR A 302 -14.88 20.18 17.46
CA TYR A 302 -15.18 21.60 17.21
C TYR A 302 -16.57 21.81 16.60
N ALA A 303 -17.30 22.83 17.06
CA ALA A 303 -18.57 23.25 16.47
C ALA A 303 -18.36 23.84 15.06
N THR A 304 -19.40 23.85 14.22
CA THR A 304 -19.31 24.34 12.84
C THR A 304 -18.82 25.78 12.74
N SER A 305 -19.23 26.66 13.68
CA SER A 305 -18.74 28.05 13.78
C SER A 305 -17.26 28.11 14.10
N GLU A 306 -16.78 27.29 15.06
CA GLU A 306 -15.38 27.22 15.42
C GLU A 306 -14.51 26.72 14.28
N ILE A 307 -15.01 25.72 13.51
CA ILE A 307 -14.34 25.22 12.29
C ILE A 307 -14.23 26.34 11.25
N ALA A 308 -15.29 27.11 11.05
CA ALA A 308 -15.30 28.23 10.12
C ALA A 308 -14.22 29.26 10.47
N ASP A 309 -14.15 29.66 11.73
CA ASP A 309 -13.16 30.61 12.24
C ASP A 309 -11.72 30.06 12.12
N ARG A 310 -11.49 28.81 12.50
CA ARG A 310 -10.18 28.13 12.44
C ARG A 310 -9.64 27.99 11.01
N ARG A 311 -10.52 27.77 10.04
CA ARG A 311 -10.16 27.54 8.63
C ARG A 311 -10.25 28.80 7.77
N GLY A 312 -10.72 29.93 8.32
CA GLY A 312 -10.89 31.18 7.58
C GLY A 312 -11.93 31.08 6.46
N ILE A 313 -13.00 30.32 6.69
CA ILE A 313 -14.10 30.11 5.73
C ILE A 313 -15.46 30.40 6.37
N THR A 314 -16.53 30.46 5.59
CA THR A 314 -17.86 30.71 6.14
C THR A 314 -18.48 29.43 6.74
N VAL A 315 -19.43 29.62 7.69
CA VAL A 315 -20.21 28.51 8.26
C VAL A 315 -20.93 27.71 7.15
N ASN A 316 -21.47 28.39 6.14
CA ASN A 316 -22.11 27.73 4.99
C ASN A 316 -21.12 26.86 4.21
N THR A 317 -19.89 27.33 4.00
CA THR A 317 -18.84 26.54 3.33
C THR A 317 -18.50 25.27 4.13
N VAL A 318 -18.42 25.37 5.47
CA VAL A 318 -18.22 24.19 6.33
C VAL A 318 -19.38 23.20 6.18
N GLN A 319 -20.63 23.69 6.18
CA GLN A 319 -21.82 22.85 5.99
C GLN A 319 -21.82 22.15 4.62
N ASP A 320 -21.42 22.85 3.55
CA ASP A 320 -21.32 22.25 2.22
C ASP A 320 -20.25 21.18 2.14
N HIS A 321 -19.09 21.40 2.76
CA HIS A 321 -18.07 20.35 2.90
C HIS A 321 -18.60 19.14 3.67
N LEU A 322 -19.30 19.35 4.79
CA LEU A 322 -19.90 18.26 5.58
C LEU A 322 -20.95 17.48 4.80
N LYS A 323 -21.84 18.16 4.05
CA LYS A 323 -22.83 17.50 3.17
C LYS A 323 -22.13 16.60 2.14
N SER A 324 -21.08 17.12 1.51
CA SER A 324 -20.29 16.36 0.54
C SER A 324 -19.64 15.13 1.19
N VAL A 325 -19.02 15.29 2.37
CA VAL A 325 -18.42 14.18 3.12
C VAL A 325 -19.46 13.14 3.52
N TYR A 326 -20.64 13.58 4.02
CA TYR A 326 -21.71 12.66 4.40
C TYR A 326 -22.20 11.83 3.22
N ALA A 327 -22.35 12.44 2.05
CA ALA A 327 -22.72 11.73 0.83
C ALA A 327 -21.64 10.72 0.41
N LYS A 328 -20.35 11.09 0.49
CA LYS A 328 -19.21 10.22 0.13
C LYS A 328 -19.02 9.05 1.08
N ALA A 329 -19.24 9.28 2.38
CA ALA A 329 -19.11 8.26 3.42
C ALA A 329 -20.42 7.48 3.66
N GLU A 330 -21.48 7.79 2.91
CA GLU A 330 -22.82 7.17 3.04
C GLU A 330 -23.39 7.26 4.47
N VAL A 331 -23.21 8.42 5.10
CA VAL A 331 -23.72 8.72 6.46
C VAL A 331 -24.63 9.93 6.44
N ARG A 332 -25.46 10.12 7.47
CA ARG A 332 -26.46 11.19 7.53
C ARG A 332 -26.20 12.21 8.63
N SER A 333 -25.23 11.95 9.49
CA SER A 333 -24.97 12.80 10.64
C SER A 333 -23.49 12.82 11.01
N ARG A 334 -23.12 13.83 11.81
CA ARG A 334 -21.80 13.96 12.41
C ARG A 334 -21.45 12.77 13.31
N ALA A 335 -22.44 12.27 14.07
CA ALA A 335 -22.25 11.10 14.93
C ALA A 335 -21.99 9.83 14.12
N GLU A 336 -22.76 9.62 13.03
CA GLU A 336 -22.54 8.51 12.12
C GLU A 336 -21.19 8.60 11.40
N LEU A 337 -20.76 9.82 10.98
CA LEU A 337 -19.43 10.01 10.41
C LEU A 337 -18.35 9.63 11.41
N ALA A 338 -18.45 10.11 12.65
CA ALA A 338 -17.50 9.79 13.70
C ALA A 338 -17.48 8.27 14.01
N ALA A 339 -18.63 7.62 14.02
CA ALA A 339 -18.72 6.16 14.20
C ALA A 339 -18.09 5.41 13.02
N ARG A 340 -18.35 5.83 11.78
CA ARG A 340 -17.80 5.23 10.55
C ARG A 340 -16.28 5.35 10.47
N LEU A 341 -15.72 6.47 10.95
CA LEU A 341 -14.28 6.72 10.97
C LEU A 341 -13.57 6.11 12.18
N ARG A 342 -14.31 5.67 13.19
CA ARG A 342 -13.83 4.86 14.32
C ARG A 342 -14.08 3.40 14.03
N THR A 343 -13.30 2.82 13.13
CA THR A 343 -13.42 1.39 12.78
C THR A 343 -12.98 0.52 13.95
N GLY A 344 -13.90 -0.17 14.59
CA GLY A 344 -13.57 -1.15 15.63
C GLY A 344 -14.57 -1.26 16.79
N ARG A 345 -15.67 -0.52 16.75
CA ARG A 345 -16.77 -0.70 17.69
C ARG A 345 -18.07 -0.92 16.94
N GLU A 346 -18.32 -2.16 16.53
CA GLU A 346 -19.68 -2.66 16.48
C GLU A 346 -19.98 -3.28 17.85
N HIS A 347 -21.09 -2.82 18.40
CA HIS A 347 -21.69 -3.32 19.64
C HIS A 347 -22.14 -4.77 19.52
#